data_6b699a7edfdab72e4ab4a1c446277c8b
#
_entry.id   6b699a7edfdab72e4ab4a1c446277c8b
#
_cell.length_a   1.000
_cell.length_b   1.000
_cell.length_c   1.000
_cell.angle_alpha   90.00
_cell.angle_beta   90.00
_cell.angle_gamma   90.00
#
_symmetry.space_group_name_H-M   'P 1'
#
loop_
_entity.id
_entity.type
_entity.pdbx_description
1 polymer ?
#
loop_
_entity_poly.entity_id
_entity_poly.type
_entity_poly.pdbx_seq_one_letter_code
_entity_poly.pdbx_strand_id
1 'polypeptide(L)'
;MMNSNAELRLDPESQTLVAQPQVRPSLKDLAKIKHIFGPSVYIKAFFVPRGMTVVTKAFLEDHVTILAQGTVVVEDPDGVKTKYLAPAHTVFQQATRYRCTCIEDAVWYCVHPTEETDQTVLNKRYE
;
A
#
# COMPACT_ATOMS: atom_id res chain seq x y z
N MET A 1 1.71 0.97 -21.27
CA MET A 1 1.99 1.06 -20.70
C MET A 1 2.81 1.17 -19.88
N MET A 2 3.29 1.10 -19.43
CA MET A 2 3.97 1.28 -18.50
C MET A 2 5.08 1.72 -18.67
N ASN A 3 5.36 2.35 -18.50
CA ASN A 3 6.36 2.72 -18.46
C ASN A 3 7.15 2.52 -17.80
N SER A 4 7.29 2.54 -17.76
CA SER A 4 7.87 2.35 -17.14
C SER A 4 8.77 2.80 -16.87
N ASN A 5 8.80 3.42 -17.07
CA ASN A 5 9.66 3.89 -16.58
C ASN A 5 9.84 4.23 -15.63
N ALA A 6 8.93 4.20 -15.66
CA ALA A 6 9.44 4.59 -14.44
C ALA A 6 10.10 3.45 -13.87
N GLU A 7 11.26 3.59 -13.63
CA GLU A 7 11.91 2.62 -13.02
C GLU A 7 11.62 2.65 -11.61
N LEU A 8 11.19 1.60 -11.06
CA LEU A 8 10.83 1.53 -9.69
C LEU A 8 12.04 1.35 -8.85
N ARG A 9 12.06 2.06 -7.74
CA ARG A 9 13.17 2.03 -6.88
C ARG A 9 12.72 1.62 -5.52
N LEU A 10 13.37 0.67 -4.92
CA LEU A 10 13.07 0.24 -3.58
C LEU A 10 13.92 1.03 -2.63
N ASP A 11 13.29 1.68 -1.71
CA ASP A 11 13.97 2.46 -0.71
C ASP A 11 13.74 1.80 0.64
N PRO A 12 14.68 1.07 1.16
CA PRO A 12 14.46 0.30 2.37
C PRO A 12 14.26 1.15 3.61
N GLU A 13 14.64 2.42 3.52
CA GLU A 13 14.50 3.24 4.67
C GLU A 13 13.23 4.01 4.69
N SER A 14 12.49 4.00 3.60
CA SER A 14 11.35 4.88 3.45
C SER A 14 10.06 4.17 3.74
N GLN A 15 9.14 4.90 4.34
CA GLN A 15 7.76 4.49 4.46
C GLN A 15 6.96 5.07 3.34
N THR A 16 7.58 5.78 2.45
CA THR A 16 6.88 6.58 1.48
C THR A 16 7.06 6.02 0.11
N LEU A 17 6.44 6.66 -0.82
CA LEU A 17 6.54 6.35 -2.20
C LEU A 17 7.91 6.70 -2.70
N VAL A 18 8.49 5.84 -3.49
CA VAL A 18 9.75 6.11 -4.14
C VAL A 18 9.55 5.99 -5.63
N ALA A 19 9.90 7.04 -6.34
CA ALA A 19 9.83 7.06 -7.79
C ALA A 19 11.21 7.32 -8.32
N GLN A 20 11.44 6.84 -9.52
CA GLN A 20 12.72 7.01 -10.14
C GLN A 20 12.96 8.38 -10.69
N PRO A 21 11.98 9.15 -11.07
CA PRO A 21 12.25 10.40 -11.75
C PRO A 21 13.17 11.32 -10.99
N GLN A 22 13.75 12.24 -11.68
CA GLN A 22 14.66 13.18 -11.11
C GLN A 22 13.97 14.07 -10.10
N VAL A 23 12.73 14.41 -10.35
CA VAL A 23 11.93 15.15 -9.40
C VAL A 23 11.04 14.18 -8.71
N ARG A 24 11.10 14.15 -7.41
CA ARG A 24 10.38 13.20 -6.66
C ARG A 24 9.25 13.86 -5.95
N PRO A 25 8.03 13.71 -6.44
CA PRO A 25 6.86 14.16 -5.67
C PRO A 25 6.76 13.34 -4.40
N SER A 26 6.14 13.89 -3.41
CA SER A 26 5.91 13.16 -2.17
C SER A 26 4.80 12.14 -2.37
N LEU A 27 4.69 11.22 -1.45
CA LEU A 27 3.58 10.28 -1.48
C LEU A 27 2.25 11.01 -1.49
N LYS A 28 2.15 12.11 -0.78
CA LYS A 28 0.92 12.89 -0.73
C LYS A 28 0.52 13.42 -2.10
N ASP A 29 1.49 13.68 -2.95
CA ASP A 29 1.21 14.23 -4.27
C ASP A 29 0.86 13.16 -5.28
N LEU A 30 1.41 11.97 -5.14
CA LEU A 30 1.26 10.92 -6.13
C LEU A 30 0.23 9.88 -5.77
N ALA A 31 0.18 9.53 -4.52
CA ALA A 31 -0.77 8.53 -4.06
C ALA A 31 -1.90 9.23 -3.34
N LYS A 32 -3.07 8.62 -3.39
CA LYS A 32 -4.23 9.12 -2.68
C LYS A 32 -4.65 8.08 -1.69
N ILE A 33 -5.02 8.55 -0.51
CA ILE A 33 -5.46 7.69 0.56
C ILE A 33 -6.85 8.12 0.96
N LYS A 34 -7.74 7.16 1.05
CA LYS A 34 -9.10 7.44 1.44
C LYS A 34 -9.46 6.56 2.62
N HIS A 35 -10.17 7.13 3.57
CA HIS A 35 -10.58 6.43 4.77
C HIS A 35 -12.05 6.08 4.65
N ILE A 36 -12.39 4.83 4.90
CA ILE A 36 -13.76 4.36 4.79
C ILE A 36 -14.12 3.70 6.09
N PHE A 37 -15.22 4.16 6.68
CA PHE A 37 -15.67 3.65 7.97
C PHE A 37 -16.98 2.90 7.78
N GLY A 38 -17.03 1.68 8.23
CA GLY A 38 -18.23 0.86 8.20
C GLY A 38 -18.49 0.27 9.57
N PRO A 39 -19.55 -0.49 9.72
CA PRO A 39 -19.84 -1.16 10.98
C PRO A 39 -18.70 -2.12 11.31
N SER A 40 -18.04 -1.90 12.43
CA SER A 40 -16.97 -2.76 12.92
C SER A 40 -15.81 -2.90 11.96
N VAL A 41 -15.63 -1.95 11.04
CA VAL A 41 -14.53 -2.04 10.09
C VAL A 41 -14.03 -0.65 9.70
N TYR A 42 -12.73 -0.57 9.52
CA TYR A 42 -12.09 0.60 8.95
C TYR A 42 -11.28 0.14 7.76
N ILE A 43 -11.47 0.80 6.63
CA ILE A 43 -10.74 0.46 5.42
C ILE A 43 -9.90 1.65 5.00
N LYS A 44 -8.62 1.39 4.77
CA LYS A 44 -7.73 2.40 4.23
C LYS A 44 -7.51 2.05 2.76
N ALA A 45 -7.97 2.92 1.88
CA ALA A 45 -7.90 2.69 0.46
C ALA A 45 -6.73 3.48 -0.11
N PHE A 46 -5.93 2.82 -0.94
CA PHE A 46 -4.75 3.41 -1.57
C PHE A 46 -4.93 3.45 -3.07
N PHE A 47 -4.63 4.58 -3.65
CA PHE A 47 -4.67 4.77 -5.10
C PHE A 47 -3.26 5.19 -5.50
N VAL A 48 -2.51 4.28 -6.10
CA VAL A 48 -1.10 4.50 -6.37
C VAL A 48 -0.83 4.32 -7.86
N PRO A 49 -0.23 5.31 -8.52
CA PRO A 49 0.04 5.19 -9.95
C PRO A 49 1.16 4.19 -10.21
N ARG A 50 1.14 3.68 -11.42
CA ARG A 50 2.18 2.74 -11.82
C ARG A 50 3.54 3.39 -11.72
N GLY A 51 4.54 2.59 -11.53
CA GLY A 51 5.90 3.05 -11.43
C GLY A 51 6.33 3.42 -10.04
N MET A 52 5.44 3.26 -9.07
CA MET A 52 5.73 3.68 -7.71
C MET A 52 5.91 2.49 -6.80
N THR A 53 6.75 2.68 -5.79
CA THR A 53 6.96 1.68 -4.75
C THR A 53 6.55 2.28 -3.43
N VAL A 54 5.75 1.54 -2.70
CA VAL A 54 5.31 1.93 -1.37
C VAL A 54 5.84 0.90 -0.38
N VAL A 55 6.48 1.38 0.67
CA VAL A 55 6.91 0.52 1.76
C VAL A 55 5.90 0.71 2.88
N THR A 56 5.28 -0.36 3.30
CA THR A 56 4.26 -0.28 4.33
C THR A 56 4.88 -0.07 5.69
N LYS A 57 4.07 0.40 6.62
CA LYS A 57 4.46 0.40 8.01
C LYS A 57 4.33 -1.00 8.56
N ALA A 58 4.93 -1.23 9.69
CA ALA A 58 4.72 -2.48 10.42
C ALA A 58 3.33 -2.40 11.04
N PHE A 59 2.51 -3.39 10.78
CA PHE A 59 1.11 -3.36 11.19
C PHE A 59 0.95 -3.83 12.62
N LEU A 60 -0.10 -3.36 13.26
CA LEU A 60 -0.40 -3.76 14.63
C LEU A 60 -1.06 -5.14 14.67
N GLU A 61 -1.69 -5.53 13.60
CA GLU A 61 -2.42 -6.79 13.53
C GLU A 61 -2.42 -7.32 12.11
N ASP A 62 -2.67 -8.60 11.95
CA ASP A 62 -2.88 -9.17 10.63
C ASP A 62 -4.12 -8.55 10.05
N HIS A 63 -4.10 -8.27 8.77
CA HIS A 63 -5.30 -7.74 8.13
C HIS A 63 -5.35 -8.15 6.67
N VAL A 64 -6.55 -8.17 6.15
CA VAL A 64 -6.79 -8.52 4.76
C VAL A 64 -6.49 -7.33 3.89
N THR A 65 -5.77 -7.58 2.80
CA THR A 65 -5.49 -6.57 1.78
C THR A 65 -6.10 -7.06 0.48
N ILE A 66 -6.85 -6.20 -0.17
CA ILE A 66 -7.54 -6.53 -1.42
C ILE A 66 -7.02 -5.62 -2.52
N LEU A 67 -6.49 -6.22 -3.58
CA LEU A 67 -6.09 -5.48 -4.74
C LEU A 67 -7.27 -5.46 -5.71
N ALA A 68 -7.88 -4.30 -5.85
CA ALA A 68 -9.08 -4.16 -6.66
C ALA A 68 -8.76 -3.84 -8.12
N GLN A 69 -7.62 -3.22 -8.36
CA GLN A 69 -7.22 -2.83 -9.70
C GLN A 69 -5.72 -2.83 -9.79
N GLY A 70 -5.19 -3.18 -10.95
CA GLY A 70 -3.78 -3.07 -11.24
C GLY A 70 -2.98 -4.34 -10.99
N THR A 71 -1.68 -4.19 -11.06
CA THR A 71 -0.72 -5.26 -10.86
C THR A 71 0.34 -4.78 -9.90
N VAL A 72 0.58 -5.54 -8.85
CA VAL A 72 1.52 -5.15 -7.80
C VAL A 72 2.41 -6.32 -7.46
N VAL A 73 3.70 -6.05 -7.32
CA VAL A 73 4.65 -7.04 -6.80
C VAL A 73 4.90 -6.69 -5.35
N VAL A 74 4.64 -7.64 -4.48
CA VAL A 74 4.82 -7.47 -3.03
C VAL A 74 6.03 -8.28 -2.60
N GLU A 75 6.94 -7.61 -1.94
CA GLU A 75 8.14 -8.25 -1.43
C GLU A 75 8.11 -8.25 0.08
N ASP A 76 8.29 -9.40 0.69
CA ASP A 76 8.30 -9.53 2.14
C ASP A 76 9.73 -9.29 2.67
N PRO A 77 9.91 -9.27 4.00
CA PRO A 77 11.24 -9.01 4.56
C PRO A 77 12.29 -10.04 4.20
N ASP A 78 11.89 -11.25 3.82
CA ASP A 78 12.83 -12.28 3.43
C ASP A 78 13.21 -12.19 1.96
N GLY A 79 12.68 -11.19 1.26
CA GLY A 79 12.98 -10.98 -0.14
C GLY A 79 12.12 -11.79 -1.08
N VAL A 80 11.12 -12.48 -0.57
CA VAL A 80 10.23 -13.26 -1.43
C VAL A 80 9.25 -12.31 -2.10
N LYS A 81 9.19 -12.38 -3.42
CA LYS A 81 8.33 -11.51 -4.22
C LYS A 81 7.17 -12.29 -4.76
N THR A 82 5.99 -11.71 -4.63
CA THR A 82 4.76 -12.29 -5.14
C THR A 82 4.07 -11.26 -6.01
N LYS A 83 3.69 -11.66 -7.21
CA LYS A 83 3.02 -10.76 -8.13
C LYS A 83 1.52 -11.00 -8.06
N TYR A 84 0.78 -9.94 -7.81
CA TYR A 84 -0.67 -10.01 -7.72
C TYR A 84 -1.29 -9.25 -8.89
N LEU A 85 -2.23 -9.91 -9.55
CA LEU A 85 -3.03 -9.28 -10.61
C LEU A 85 -4.44 -9.16 -10.08
N ALA A 86 -4.98 -7.96 -10.16
CA ALA A 86 -6.32 -7.70 -9.65
C ALA A 86 -7.37 -8.45 -10.45
N PRO A 87 -8.44 -8.93 -9.82
CA PRO A 87 -8.67 -8.81 -8.38
C PRO A 87 -7.94 -9.88 -7.61
N ALA A 88 -7.36 -9.51 -6.51
CA ALA A 88 -6.57 -10.43 -5.70
C ALA A 88 -6.69 -10.03 -4.23
N HIS A 89 -6.33 -10.94 -3.35
CA HIS A 89 -6.31 -10.63 -1.93
C HIS A 89 -5.20 -11.41 -1.25
N THR A 90 -4.75 -10.89 -0.13
CA THR A 90 -3.77 -11.56 0.70
C THR A 90 -3.92 -11.03 2.11
N VAL A 91 -3.21 -11.65 3.04
CA VAL A 91 -3.16 -11.18 4.42
C VAL A 91 -1.78 -10.59 4.66
N PHE A 92 -1.76 -9.33 5.07
CA PHE A 92 -0.52 -8.71 5.54
C PHE A 92 -0.39 -8.99 7.02
N GLN A 93 0.77 -9.47 7.41
CA GLN A 93 0.98 -9.93 8.77
C GLN A 93 1.44 -8.81 9.68
N GLN A 94 1.09 -8.93 10.95
CA GLN A 94 1.49 -7.92 11.94
C GLN A 94 3.01 -7.86 12.03
N ALA A 95 3.49 -6.71 12.43
CA ALA A 95 4.91 -6.45 12.66
C ALA A 95 5.76 -6.69 11.41
N THR A 96 5.16 -6.63 10.24
CA THR A 96 5.85 -6.94 8.99
C THR A 96 5.72 -5.78 8.02
N ARG A 97 6.82 -5.39 7.41
CA ARG A 97 6.83 -4.36 6.38
C ARG A 97 6.95 -5.02 5.02
N TYR A 98 6.17 -4.52 4.09
CA TYR A 98 6.16 -5.04 2.73
C TYR A 98 6.53 -3.93 1.76
N ARG A 99 7.18 -4.31 0.67
CA ARG A 99 7.47 -3.39 -0.43
C ARG A 99 6.55 -3.70 -1.56
N CYS A 100 5.72 -2.74 -1.91
CA CYS A 100 4.70 -2.93 -2.94
C CYS A 100 5.07 -2.09 -4.13
N THR A 101 5.43 -2.75 -5.22
CA THR A 101 5.84 -2.10 -6.44
C THR A 101 4.69 -2.17 -7.45
N CYS A 102 4.17 -1.02 -7.83
CA CYS A 102 3.01 -0.95 -8.72
C CYS A 102 3.45 -0.99 -10.16
N ILE A 103 3.14 -2.09 -10.83
CA ILE A 103 3.45 -2.26 -12.25
C ILE A 103 2.42 -1.53 -13.09
N GLU A 104 1.19 -1.46 -12.60
CA GLU A 104 0.10 -0.73 -13.22
C GLU A 104 -0.58 0.09 -12.14
N ASP A 105 -1.35 1.10 -12.56
CA ASP A 105 -2.11 1.90 -11.60
C ASP A 105 -2.89 0.98 -10.69
N ALA A 106 -2.72 1.14 -9.40
CA ALA A 106 -3.23 0.20 -8.43
C ALA A 106 -4.22 0.86 -7.49
N VAL A 107 -5.24 0.08 -7.14
CA VAL A 107 -6.18 0.44 -6.11
C VAL A 107 -6.24 -0.74 -5.16
N TRP A 108 -5.88 -0.50 -3.90
CA TRP A 108 -6.00 -1.57 -2.93
C TRP A 108 -6.56 -1.08 -1.62
N TYR A 109 -7.14 -2.02 -0.90
CA TYR A 109 -7.82 -1.74 0.36
C TYR A 109 -7.20 -2.56 1.48
N CYS A 110 -6.84 -1.89 2.56
CA CYS A 110 -6.42 -2.56 3.78
C CYS A 110 -7.61 -2.55 4.72
N VAL A 111 -8.07 -3.73 5.09
CA VAL A 111 -9.31 -3.90 5.83
C VAL A 111 -8.99 -4.22 7.28
N HIS A 112 -9.34 -3.33 8.18
CA HIS A 112 -9.03 -3.46 9.59
C HIS A 112 -10.33 -3.59 10.39
N PRO A 113 -10.53 -4.71 11.09
CA PRO A 113 -11.68 -4.81 11.97
C PRO A 113 -11.47 -3.90 13.18
N THR A 114 -12.48 -3.14 13.52
CA THR A 114 -12.38 -2.25 14.67
C THR A 114 -13.76 -1.77 15.08
N GLU A 115 -13.92 -1.51 16.37
CA GLU A 115 -15.12 -0.85 16.86
C GLU A 115 -14.91 0.64 16.96
N GLU A 116 -13.70 1.11 16.72
CA GLU A 116 -13.40 2.52 16.81
C GLU A 116 -13.94 3.26 15.60
N THR A 117 -14.58 4.38 15.80
CA THR A 117 -15.11 5.18 14.71
C THR A 117 -14.46 6.56 14.62
N ASP A 118 -13.62 6.90 15.57
CA ASP A 118 -12.95 8.19 15.56
C ASP A 118 -11.75 8.14 14.61
N GLN A 119 -11.82 8.93 13.56
CA GLN A 119 -10.76 8.91 12.55
C GLN A 119 -9.41 9.33 13.12
N THR A 120 -9.40 10.23 14.09
CA THR A 120 -8.15 10.66 14.70
C THR A 120 -7.46 9.50 15.40
N VAL A 121 -8.23 8.69 16.10
CA VAL A 121 -7.70 7.51 16.78
C VAL A 121 -7.21 6.50 15.77
N LEU A 122 -7.98 6.27 14.71
CA LEU A 122 -7.62 5.27 13.70
C LEU A 122 -6.38 5.71 12.92
N ASN A 123 -6.29 6.98 12.59
CA ASN A 123 -5.12 7.48 11.90
C ASN A 123 -3.86 7.27 12.72
N LYS A 124 -3.96 7.48 14.02
CA LYS A 124 -2.82 7.28 14.88
C LYS A 124 -2.42 5.81 14.95
N ARG A 125 -3.42 4.92 14.96
CA ARG A 125 -3.18 3.49 15.06
C ARG A 125 -2.60 2.92 13.77
N TYR A 126 -3.06 3.40 12.64
CA TYR A 126 -2.72 2.81 11.34
C TYR A 126 -1.87 3.72 10.45
N GLU A 127 -1.30 4.72 11.02
CA GLU A 127 -0.48 5.65 10.28
C GLU A 127 0.85 5.05 9.86
#